data_4b3764772d15efb9d51a79534b185813
#
_entry.id   4b3764772d15efb9d51a79534b185813
#
_cell.length_a   1.000
_cell.length_b   1.000
_cell.length_c   1.000
_cell.angle_alpha   90.00
_cell.angle_beta   90.00
_cell.angle_gamma   90.00
#
_symmetry.space_group_name_H-M   'P 1'
#
loop_
_entity.id
_entity.type
_entity.pdbx_description
1 polymer ?
#
loop_
_entity_poly.entity_id
_entity_poly.type
_entity_poly.pdbx_seq_one_letter_code
_entity_poly.pdbx_strand_id
1 'polypeptide(L)'
;MDRQISDDSESRFEAYVDEVVSVIGHADRVGPLRDYCIGLMMPCERKSVEPMAAVTAPDRTAAQHQSLLHFIGQSTWSDEQVLAKVREMVLPQIERHEPIQAWIIDDTGFPKKGRHSVGVARQYCGQLGKQDNCQVAVSLSLANHHASLPVAYRLYLPEEWAADKQRRHKTHVPEEIRFKTKPQIALEHIRAACAAGQPRGVALMDAGYGCNTNLRESVSALGLTYVAGILPNTSVWVAGSEPLPAKPWSGRGQPPKLLRRDETHQPVSVKKLARGLPKHAWCNIKWREGTAEWLSSRFARVRVRVAHRDYKRTASRPEEWLLIEWPEGEKEPTKYWLSTLPQDVSFRRLVDLTKLRWRIERDYQELKQEVGLGHFEGRGWRGFHHHATLCIAAYGFLVSERETIPPSAPRFTTFLKAPAIPSSYRPRGSSAANRTARPELDCHDATTSDRGARQKTVEMPMLHN
;
A
#
# COMPACT_ATOMS: atom_id res chain seq x y z
N MET A 1 36.80 12.88 7.07
CA MET A 1 35.78 11.92 7.49
C MET A 1 34.62 11.84 6.47
N ASP A 2 34.05 12.94 6.03
CA ASP A 2 32.95 12.95 5.06
C ASP A 2 33.28 12.37 3.66
N ARG A 3 34.50 12.55 3.15
CA ARG A 3 34.92 11.97 1.86
C ARG A 3 34.99 10.43 1.90
N GLN A 4 35.54 9.88 2.97
CA GLN A 4 35.73 8.43 3.11
C GLN A 4 34.38 7.70 3.28
N ILE A 5 33.41 8.29 3.96
CA ILE A 5 32.06 7.75 4.12
C ILE A 5 31.27 7.82 2.78
N SER A 6 31.49 8.89 1.98
CA SER A 6 30.88 9.03 0.65
C SER A 6 31.40 7.98 -0.33
N ASP A 7 32.72 7.79 -0.39
CA ASP A 7 33.38 6.81 -1.27
C ASP A 7 32.95 5.37 -0.91
N ASP A 8 32.77 5.09 0.37
CA ASP A 8 32.33 3.79 0.88
C ASP A 8 30.84 3.51 0.55
N SER A 9 29.96 4.54 0.60
CA SER A 9 28.54 4.40 0.23
C SER A 9 28.34 4.21 -1.28
N GLU A 10 29.13 4.88 -2.10
CA GLU A 10 29.12 4.71 -3.56
C GLU A 10 29.56 3.29 -3.95
N SER A 11 30.65 2.79 -3.36
CA SER A 11 31.12 1.42 -3.57
C SER A 11 30.07 0.37 -3.14
N ARG A 12 29.35 0.60 -2.02
CA ARG A 12 28.27 -0.28 -1.59
C ARG A 12 27.08 -0.25 -2.55
N PHE A 13 26.74 0.93 -3.09
CA PHE A 13 25.68 1.05 -4.09
C PHE A 13 26.05 0.34 -5.39
N GLU A 14 27.29 0.48 -5.87
CA GLU A 14 27.77 -0.25 -7.04
C GLU A 14 27.71 -1.76 -6.83
N ALA A 15 28.19 -2.26 -5.69
CA ALA A 15 28.11 -3.68 -5.34
C ALA A 15 26.67 -4.18 -5.27
N TYR A 16 25.76 -3.38 -4.70
CA TYR A 16 24.33 -3.70 -4.65
C TYR A 16 23.71 -3.78 -6.05
N VAL A 17 24.02 -2.83 -6.93
CA VAL A 17 23.54 -2.83 -8.30
C VAL A 17 24.11 -4.01 -9.09
N ASP A 18 25.35 -4.41 -8.84
CA ASP A 18 25.97 -5.59 -9.48
C ASP A 18 25.24 -6.89 -9.13
N GLU A 19 24.78 -7.02 -7.90
CA GLU A 19 23.94 -8.15 -7.48
C GLU A 19 22.60 -8.14 -8.22
N VAL A 20 21.97 -6.96 -8.41
CA VAL A 20 20.73 -6.85 -9.22
C VAL A 20 21.00 -7.17 -10.69
N VAL A 21 22.15 -6.75 -11.22
CA VAL A 21 22.61 -7.07 -12.59
C VAL A 21 22.72 -8.58 -12.79
N SER A 22 23.14 -9.33 -11.79
CA SER A 22 23.36 -10.80 -11.91
C SER A 22 22.12 -11.56 -12.38
N VAL A 23 20.92 -11.01 -12.18
CA VAL A 23 19.62 -11.63 -12.53
C VAL A 23 18.94 -11.00 -13.76
N ILE A 24 19.58 -10.02 -14.43
CA ILE A 24 18.96 -9.28 -15.56
C ILE A 24 19.00 -10.06 -16.89
N GLY A 25 19.79 -11.10 -16.99
CA GLY A 25 19.77 -12.13 -18.04
C GLY A 25 20.48 -11.79 -19.35
N HIS A 26 20.94 -10.57 -19.63
CA HIS A 26 21.67 -10.23 -20.85
C HIS A 26 22.62 -9.06 -20.64
N ALA A 27 23.83 -9.14 -21.25
CA ALA A 27 24.87 -8.12 -21.08
C ALA A 27 24.46 -6.71 -21.50
N ASP A 28 23.68 -6.57 -22.58
CA ASP A 28 23.21 -5.26 -23.09
C ASP A 28 22.26 -4.54 -22.13
N ARG A 29 21.74 -5.23 -21.12
CA ARG A 29 20.84 -4.66 -20.12
C ARG A 29 21.59 -4.10 -18.90
N VAL A 30 22.86 -4.45 -18.76
CA VAL A 30 23.70 -4.08 -17.60
C VAL A 30 23.85 -2.58 -17.49
N GLY A 31 24.34 -1.94 -18.57
CA GLY A 31 24.50 -0.47 -18.61
C GLY A 31 23.20 0.28 -18.34
N PRO A 32 22.13 0.03 -19.11
CA PRO A 32 20.83 0.69 -18.88
C PRO A 32 20.23 0.46 -17.47
N LEU A 33 20.44 -0.72 -16.85
CA LEU A 33 20.00 -0.98 -15.49
C LEU A 33 20.75 -0.11 -14.49
N ARG A 34 22.08 -0.08 -14.59
CA ARG A 34 22.94 0.75 -13.72
C ARG A 34 22.55 2.23 -13.83
N ASP A 35 22.46 2.73 -15.08
CA ASP A 35 22.10 4.13 -15.34
C ASP A 35 20.70 4.47 -14.82
N TYR A 36 19.74 3.51 -14.93
CA TYR A 36 18.40 3.71 -14.40
C TYR A 36 18.41 3.79 -12.87
N CYS A 37 19.10 2.88 -12.19
CA CYS A 37 19.24 2.89 -10.74
C CYS A 37 19.95 4.14 -10.24
N ILE A 38 21.04 4.56 -10.92
CA ILE A 38 21.72 5.83 -10.63
C ILE A 38 20.74 7.00 -10.80
N GLY A 39 20.01 7.08 -11.92
CA GLY A 39 19.04 8.14 -12.17
C GLY A 39 17.93 8.22 -11.12
N LEU A 40 17.49 7.08 -10.57
CA LEU A 40 16.54 7.05 -9.46
C LEU A 40 17.13 7.58 -8.15
N MET A 41 18.42 7.47 -7.93
CA MET A 41 19.11 7.93 -6.73
C MET A 41 19.58 9.39 -6.83
N MET A 42 19.84 9.89 -8.04
CA MET A 42 20.32 11.26 -8.26
C MET A 42 19.25 12.31 -7.92
N PRO A 43 19.65 13.48 -7.41
CA PRO A 43 18.75 14.58 -7.14
C PRO A 43 18.26 15.22 -8.46
N CYS A 44 17.03 14.90 -8.87
CA CYS A 44 16.36 15.57 -9.98
C CYS A 44 14.89 15.80 -9.62
N GLU A 45 14.33 16.92 -10.08
CA GLU A 45 12.93 17.31 -9.77
C GLU A 45 11.92 16.23 -10.20
N ARG A 46 12.22 15.55 -11.30
CA ARG A 46 11.39 14.50 -11.83
C ARG A 46 12.23 13.31 -12.28
N LYS A 47 11.93 12.13 -11.75
CA LYS A 47 12.61 10.88 -12.09
C LYS A 47 11.88 10.16 -13.23
N SER A 48 11.65 10.87 -14.34
CA SER A 48 11.24 10.30 -15.62
C SER A 48 12.46 10.10 -16.52
N VAL A 49 12.30 9.34 -17.60
CA VAL A 49 13.45 8.84 -18.39
C VAL A 49 14.32 9.97 -18.96
N GLU A 50 13.72 11.08 -19.42
CA GLU A 50 14.48 12.18 -20.02
C GLU A 50 15.38 12.91 -19.01
N PRO A 51 14.87 13.39 -17.83
CA PRO A 51 15.73 13.97 -16.80
C PRO A 51 16.81 13.01 -16.29
N MET A 52 16.47 11.72 -16.10
CA MET A 52 17.46 10.73 -15.69
C MET A 52 18.56 10.55 -16.76
N ALA A 53 18.22 10.52 -18.04
CA ALA A 53 19.20 10.45 -19.13
C ALA A 53 20.12 11.67 -19.16
N ALA A 54 19.57 12.86 -18.90
CA ALA A 54 20.37 14.10 -18.86
C ALA A 54 21.38 14.11 -17.71
N VAL A 55 21.05 13.47 -16.58
CA VAL A 55 21.95 13.40 -15.42
C VAL A 55 22.98 12.27 -15.58
N THR A 56 22.57 11.11 -16.09
CA THR A 56 23.47 9.94 -16.19
C THR A 56 24.40 10.00 -17.40
N ALA A 57 24.02 10.72 -18.48
CA ALA A 57 24.85 10.88 -19.66
C ALA A 57 24.63 12.25 -20.34
N PRO A 58 25.11 13.35 -19.75
CA PRO A 58 24.85 14.71 -20.22
C PRO A 58 25.33 14.96 -21.65
N ASP A 59 26.45 14.38 -22.05
CA ASP A 59 27.06 14.57 -23.38
C ASP A 59 26.30 13.81 -24.49
N ARG A 60 25.48 12.81 -24.14
CA ARG A 60 24.74 11.96 -25.09
C ARG A 60 23.28 11.73 -24.65
N THR A 61 22.65 12.71 -24.06
CA THR A 61 21.29 12.62 -23.47
C THR A 61 20.25 11.97 -24.39
N ALA A 62 20.25 12.29 -25.70
CA ALA A 62 19.29 11.74 -26.64
C ALA A 62 19.45 10.21 -26.84
N ALA A 63 20.69 9.73 -26.95
CA ALA A 63 20.97 8.29 -27.08
C ALA A 63 20.66 7.56 -25.78
N GLN A 64 21.01 8.14 -24.64
CA GLN A 64 20.72 7.62 -23.31
C GLN A 64 19.22 7.53 -23.06
N HIS A 65 18.46 8.57 -23.42
CA HIS A 65 17.01 8.56 -23.34
C HIS A 65 16.38 7.38 -24.11
N GLN A 66 16.83 7.13 -25.35
CA GLN A 66 16.34 5.99 -26.13
C GLN A 66 16.74 4.65 -25.49
N SER A 67 17.96 4.54 -24.97
CA SER A 67 18.43 3.33 -24.29
C SER A 67 17.57 3.01 -23.07
N LEU A 68 17.32 3.99 -22.19
CA LEU A 68 16.51 3.82 -21.00
C LEU A 68 15.04 3.54 -21.33
N LEU A 69 14.47 4.20 -22.37
CA LEU A 69 13.11 3.92 -22.84
C LEU A 69 12.97 2.48 -23.33
N HIS A 70 13.92 2.00 -24.14
CA HIS A 70 13.94 0.62 -24.63
C HIS A 70 14.07 -0.35 -23.45
N PHE A 71 15.00 -0.09 -22.53
CA PHE A 71 15.25 -0.94 -21.37
C PHE A 71 14.00 -1.10 -20.49
N ILE A 72 13.32 0.00 -20.18
CA ILE A 72 12.14 -0.06 -19.27
C ILE A 72 10.89 -0.56 -19.99
N GLY A 73 10.70 -0.24 -21.27
CA GLY A 73 9.45 -0.52 -21.99
C GLY A 73 9.46 -1.78 -22.85
N GLN A 74 10.62 -2.18 -23.39
CA GLN A 74 10.73 -3.23 -24.41
C GLN A 74 11.53 -4.45 -23.95
N SER A 75 12.58 -4.27 -23.13
CA SER A 75 13.40 -5.38 -22.67
C SER A 75 12.61 -6.40 -21.86
N THR A 76 12.93 -7.69 -22.01
CA THR A 76 12.14 -8.81 -21.46
C THR A 76 12.78 -9.42 -20.21
N TRP A 77 13.32 -8.60 -19.32
CA TRP A 77 13.82 -9.09 -18.04
C TRP A 77 12.64 -9.34 -17.05
N SER A 78 12.91 -10.11 -16.01
CA SER A 78 11.89 -10.57 -15.04
C SER A 78 11.83 -9.68 -13.83
N ASP A 79 10.70 -9.01 -13.60
CA ASP A 79 10.39 -8.27 -12.36
C ASP A 79 10.57 -9.17 -11.13
N GLU A 80 10.06 -10.41 -11.20
CA GLU A 80 10.11 -11.34 -10.07
C GLU A 80 11.54 -11.74 -9.70
N GLN A 81 12.42 -11.98 -10.69
CA GLN A 81 13.83 -12.29 -10.41
C GLN A 81 14.55 -11.12 -9.74
N VAL A 82 14.30 -9.90 -10.20
CA VAL A 82 14.87 -8.70 -9.58
C VAL A 82 14.33 -8.51 -8.17
N LEU A 83 13.01 -8.62 -7.95
CA LEU A 83 12.42 -8.52 -6.61
C LEU A 83 12.91 -9.65 -5.69
N ALA A 84 13.12 -10.86 -6.21
CA ALA A 84 13.68 -11.97 -5.44
C ALA A 84 15.11 -11.65 -4.97
N LYS A 85 15.96 -11.11 -5.85
CA LYS A 85 17.31 -10.68 -5.50
C LYS A 85 17.29 -9.53 -4.47
N VAL A 86 16.39 -8.57 -4.62
CA VAL A 86 16.22 -7.48 -3.64
C VAL A 86 15.82 -8.03 -2.28
N ARG A 87 14.86 -8.97 -2.21
CA ARG A 87 14.48 -9.64 -0.95
C ARG A 87 15.65 -10.36 -0.30
N GLU A 88 16.42 -11.11 -1.08
CA GLU A 88 17.61 -11.84 -0.63
C GLU A 88 18.65 -10.91 0.03
N MET A 89 18.88 -9.74 -0.54
CA MET A 89 19.86 -8.77 -0.04
C MET A 89 19.35 -7.94 1.14
N VAL A 90 18.08 -7.51 1.11
CA VAL A 90 17.57 -6.48 2.02
C VAL A 90 16.93 -7.06 3.26
N LEU A 91 16.19 -8.17 3.17
CA LEU A 91 15.49 -8.73 4.33
C LEU A 91 16.43 -9.12 5.47
N PRO A 92 17.62 -9.73 5.22
CA PRO A 92 18.57 -10.00 6.29
C PRO A 92 19.08 -8.73 7.01
N GLN A 93 19.13 -7.60 6.31
CA GLN A 93 19.51 -6.32 6.93
C GLN A 93 18.42 -5.82 7.87
N ILE A 94 17.14 -5.90 7.43
CA ILE A 94 15.98 -5.55 8.26
C ILE A 94 15.90 -6.42 9.52
N GLU A 95 16.19 -7.71 9.38
CA GLU A 95 16.12 -8.68 10.50
C GLU A 95 17.29 -8.60 11.48
N ARG A 96 18.32 -7.78 11.23
CA ARG A 96 19.44 -7.61 12.17
C ARG A 96 19.00 -7.11 13.55
N HIS A 97 18.01 -6.22 13.58
CA HIS A 97 17.55 -5.59 14.81
C HIS A 97 16.35 -6.30 15.41
N GLU A 98 15.44 -6.76 14.57
CA GLU A 98 14.21 -7.45 14.98
C GLU A 98 13.71 -8.33 13.84
N PRO A 99 13.22 -9.56 14.10
CA PRO A 99 12.58 -10.39 13.08
C PRO A 99 11.40 -9.68 12.43
N ILE A 100 11.02 -10.09 11.22
CA ILE A 100 9.79 -9.61 10.56
C ILE A 100 8.59 -9.84 11.47
N GLN A 101 7.82 -8.79 11.73
CA GLN A 101 6.64 -8.78 12.59
C GLN A 101 5.33 -8.77 11.80
N ALA A 102 5.33 -8.15 10.64
CA ALA A 102 4.12 -7.90 9.86
C ALA A 102 4.30 -8.10 8.36
N TRP A 103 3.22 -8.57 7.74
CA TRP A 103 2.97 -8.58 6.30
C TRP A 103 1.87 -7.56 6.01
N ILE A 104 2.23 -6.39 5.49
CA ILE A 104 1.31 -5.28 5.32
C ILE A 104 0.78 -5.28 3.89
N ILE A 105 -0.54 -5.41 3.76
CA ILE A 105 -1.26 -5.37 2.48
C ILE A 105 -1.90 -3.99 2.34
N ASP A 106 -1.64 -3.34 1.20
CA ASP A 106 -2.28 -2.07 0.88
C ASP A 106 -2.26 -1.82 -0.63
N ASP A 107 -2.88 -0.72 -1.05
CA ASP A 107 -2.77 -0.24 -2.42
C ASP A 107 -2.39 1.25 -2.50
N THR A 108 -1.78 1.63 -3.60
CA THR A 108 -1.40 3.02 -3.84
C THR A 108 -1.89 3.51 -5.18
N GLY A 109 -2.45 4.73 -5.20
CA GLY A 109 -2.97 5.39 -6.39
C GLY A 109 -1.94 6.28 -7.07
N PHE A 110 -2.03 6.39 -8.41
CA PHE A 110 -1.25 7.26 -9.27
C PHE A 110 -2.19 8.10 -10.12
N PRO A 111 -2.42 9.37 -9.79
CA PRO A 111 -3.25 10.27 -10.59
C PRO A 111 -2.76 10.34 -12.03
N LYS A 112 -3.66 10.28 -13.00
CA LYS A 112 -3.36 10.39 -14.43
C LYS A 112 -4.33 11.34 -15.12
N LYS A 113 -3.82 12.23 -15.98
CA LYS A 113 -4.67 13.14 -16.75
C LYS A 113 -5.30 12.47 -17.98
N GLY A 114 -4.59 11.52 -18.59
CA GLY A 114 -4.99 10.83 -19.83
C GLY A 114 -5.76 9.52 -19.59
N ARG A 115 -6.28 8.92 -20.68
CA ARG A 115 -7.05 7.66 -20.68
C ARG A 115 -6.29 6.47 -21.25
N HIS A 116 -5.02 6.65 -21.65
CA HIS A 116 -4.27 5.66 -22.43
C HIS A 116 -3.29 4.83 -21.61
N SER A 117 -2.97 5.24 -20.38
CA SER A 117 -2.11 4.45 -19.51
C SER A 117 -2.84 3.18 -19.05
N VAL A 118 -2.14 2.05 -19.07
CA VAL A 118 -2.70 0.75 -18.69
C VAL A 118 -3.37 0.78 -17.33
N GLY A 119 -4.57 0.21 -17.21
CA GLY A 119 -5.29 0.13 -15.93
C GLY A 119 -5.87 1.46 -15.41
N VAL A 120 -5.76 2.56 -16.18
CA VAL A 120 -6.32 3.84 -15.75
C VAL A 120 -7.86 3.81 -15.81
N ALA A 121 -8.49 4.21 -14.71
CA ALA A 121 -9.94 4.30 -14.59
C ALA A 121 -10.31 5.36 -13.55
N ARG A 122 -11.58 5.78 -13.54
CA ARG A 122 -12.13 6.58 -12.44
C ARG A 122 -12.38 5.69 -11.24
N GLN A 123 -11.50 5.76 -10.26
CA GLN A 123 -11.53 4.93 -9.05
C GLN A 123 -11.01 5.73 -7.85
N TYR A 124 -11.15 5.20 -6.64
CA TYR A 124 -10.63 5.87 -5.46
C TYR A 124 -9.11 5.97 -5.54
N CYS A 125 -8.60 7.18 -5.42
CA CYS A 125 -7.17 7.49 -5.39
C CYS A 125 -6.79 7.94 -3.98
N GLY A 126 -6.11 7.07 -3.20
CA GLY A 126 -5.71 7.37 -1.83
C GLY A 126 -4.84 8.63 -1.73
N GLN A 127 -3.98 8.90 -2.72
CA GLN A 127 -3.16 10.11 -2.77
C GLN A 127 -3.99 11.40 -2.83
N LEU A 128 -5.17 11.37 -3.45
CA LEU A 128 -6.06 12.52 -3.60
C LEU A 128 -7.22 12.51 -2.59
N GLY A 129 -7.39 11.43 -1.83
CA GLY A 129 -8.50 11.25 -0.88
C GLY A 129 -9.89 11.22 -1.54
N LYS A 130 -9.99 11.02 -2.85
CA LYS A 130 -11.25 11.06 -3.62
C LYS A 130 -11.24 10.09 -4.79
N GLN A 131 -12.40 9.91 -5.42
CA GLN A 131 -12.49 9.24 -6.71
C GLN A 131 -11.98 10.16 -7.83
N ASP A 132 -10.96 9.69 -8.56
CA ASP A 132 -10.37 10.43 -9.67
C ASP A 132 -9.82 9.46 -10.72
N ASN A 133 -9.38 10.00 -11.87
CA ASN A 133 -8.74 9.23 -12.92
C ASN A 133 -7.33 8.83 -12.48
N CYS A 134 -7.14 7.55 -12.18
CA CYS A 134 -5.87 7.06 -11.66
C CYS A 134 -5.59 5.60 -12.04
N GLN A 135 -4.33 5.21 -11.94
CA GLN A 135 -3.91 3.82 -11.83
C GLN A 135 -3.83 3.46 -10.33
N VAL A 136 -4.04 2.20 -9.99
CA VAL A 136 -3.88 1.70 -8.62
C VAL A 136 -3.05 0.43 -8.65
N ALA A 137 -2.10 0.30 -7.74
CA ALA A 137 -1.32 -0.92 -7.59
C ALA A 137 -1.45 -1.48 -6.19
N VAL A 138 -1.57 -2.80 -6.10
CA VAL A 138 -1.61 -3.57 -4.84
C VAL A 138 -0.22 -4.05 -4.50
N SER A 139 0.19 -3.91 -3.25
CA SER A 139 1.48 -4.40 -2.77
C SER A 139 1.38 -5.21 -1.50
N LEU A 140 2.43 -5.96 -1.24
CA LEU A 140 2.74 -6.61 0.02
C LEU A 140 4.10 -6.11 0.50
N SER A 141 4.16 -5.55 1.72
CA SER A 141 5.41 -5.17 2.38
C SER A 141 5.67 -6.06 3.59
N LEU A 142 6.93 -6.45 3.79
CA LEU A 142 7.38 -7.10 5.01
C LEU A 142 7.99 -6.03 5.93
N ALA A 143 7.63 -6.05 7.22
CA ALA A 143 8.00 -5.00 8.15
C ALA A 143 8.29 -5.51 9.56
N ASN A 144 9.17 -4.80 10.25
CA ASN A 144 9.30 -4.79 11.70
C ASN A 144 9.19 -3.36 12.23
N HIS A 145 9.53 -3.09 13.51
CA HIS A 145 9.46 -1.75 14.06
C HIS A 145 10.53 -0.79 13.53
N HIS A 146 11.60 -1.29 12.90
CA HIS A 146 12.71 -0.51 12.38
C HIS A 146 12.53 -0.16 10.91
N ALA A 147 12.24 -1.15 10.08
CA ALA A 147 12.17 -0.99 8.63
C ALA A 147 11.03 -1.77 7.98
N SER A 148 10.79 -1.49 6.71
CA SER A 148 9.86 -2.21 5.84
C SER A 148 10.34 -2.21 4.40
N LEU A 149 9.96 -3.26 3.66
CA LEU A 149 10.28 -3.41 2.25
C LEU A 149 9.06 -3.94 1.49
N PRO A 150 8.59 -3.28 0.41
CA PRO A 150 7.66 -3.88 -0.53
C PRO A 150 8.32 -5.09 -1.22
N VAL A 151 7.73 -6.27 -1.09
CA VAL A 151 8.26 -7.52 -1.63
C VAL A 151 7.47 -8.05 -2.81
N ALA A 152 6.26 -7.53 -3.03
CA ALA A 152 5.42 -7.81 -4.18
C ALA A 152 4.60 -6.58 -4.55
N TYR A 153 4.41 -6.38 -5.86
CA TYR A 153 3.78 -5.20 -6.40
C TYR A 153 3.10 -5.51 -7.73
N ARG A 154 1.82 -5.13 -7.89
CA ARG A 154 1.08 -5.39 -9.13
C ARG A 154 0.03 -4.33 -9.41
N LEU A 155 0.03 -3.85 -10.66
CA LEU A 155 -1.02 -2.96 -11.16
C LEU A 155 -2.38 -3.67 -11.16
N TYR A 156 -3.37 -3.04 -10.54
CA TYR A 156 -4.76 -3.46 -10.65
C TYR A 156 -5.28 -3.16 -12.06
N LEU A 157 -5.79 -4.18 -12.72
CA LEU A 157 -6.42 -4.04 -14.03
C LEU A 157 -7.94 -4.07 -13.85
N PRO A 158 -8.66 -2.93 -13.97
CA PRO A 158 -10.11 -2.88 -13.87
C PRO A 158 -10.80 -3.84 -14.84
N GLU A 159 -12.01 -4.28 -14.51
CA GLU A 159 -12.74 -5.28 -15.31
C GLU A 159 -12.98 -4.81 -16.74
N GLU A 160 -13.34 -3.54 -16.95
CA GLU A 160 -13.48 -2.93 -18.28
C GLU A 160 -12.19 -2.96 -19.11
N TRP A 161 -11.00 -2.85 -18.45
CA TRP A 161 -9.72 -3.00 -19.12
C TRP A 161 -9.41 -4.46 -19.45
N ALA A 162 -9.74 -5.37 -18.54
CA ALA A 162 -9.51 -6.80 -18.73
C ALA A 162 -10.35 -7.36 -19.88
N ALA A 163 -11.54 -6.80 -20.12
CA ALA A 163 -12.45 -7.18 -21.21
C ALA A 163 -12.06 -6.55 -22.56
N ASP A 164 -11.38 -5.41 -22.60
CA ASP A 164 -11.05 -4.66 -23.81
C ASP A 164 -9.77 -5.20 -24.49
N LYS A 165 -9.94 -6.08 -25.45
CA LYS A 165 -8.82 -6.70 -26.21
C LYS A 165 -7.95 -5.64 -26.91
N GLN A 166 -8.53 -4.56 -27.44
CA GLN A 166 -7.81 -3.54 -28.18
C GLN A 166 -6.91 -2.71 -27.27
N ARG A 167 -7.43 -2.28 -26.09
CA ARG A 167 -6.64 -1.56 -25.10
C ARG A 167 -5.52 -2.43 -24.53
N ARG A 168 -5.80 -3.72 -24.24
CA ARG A 168 -4.79 -4.70 -23.79
C ARG A 168 -3.66 -4.85 -24.78
N HIS A 169 -3.97 -5.04 -26.06
CA HIS A 169 -2.98 -5.16 -27.12
C HIS A 169 -2.11 -3.90 -27.24
N LYS A 170 -2.72 -2.70 -27.26
CA LYS A 170 -1.99 -1.41 -27.34
C LYS A 170 -1.06 -1.15 -26.16
N THR A 171 -1.35 -1.72 -25.01
CA THR A 171 -0.56 -1.53 -23.80
C THR A 171 0.25 -2.76 -23.40
N HIS A 172 0.30 -3.76 -24.26
CA HIS A 172 1.05 -5.01 -24.08
C HIS A 172 0.74 -5.71 -22.75
N VAL A 173 -0.54 -5.77 -22.36
CA VAL A 173 -0.97 -6.56 -21.22
C VAL A 173 -0.83 -8.04 -21.55
N PRO A 174 -0.06 -8.84 -20.78
CA PRO A 174 0.12 -10.27 -21.04
C PRO A 174 -1.21 -11.02 -21.09
N GLU A 175 -1.29 -12.04 -21.94
CA GLU A 175 -2.54 -12.77 -22.16
C GLU A 175 -3.04 -13.51 -20.93
N GLU A 176 -2.16 -13.98 -20.07
CA GLU A 176 -2.45 -14.66 -18.81
C GLU A 176 -3.05 -13.74 -17.74
N ILE A 177 -2.87 -12.41 -17.87
CA ILE A 177 -3.43 -11.45 -16.93
C ILE A 177 -4.94 -11.36 -17.16
N ARG A 178 -5.71 -11.77 -16.15
CA ARG A 178 -7.18 -11.70 -16.10
C ARG A 178 -7.62 -10.70 -15.05
N PHE A 179 -8.88 -10.29 -15.11
CA PHE A 179 -9.48 -9.50 -14.05
C PHE A 179 -9.39 -10.23 -12.71
N LYS A 180 -8.91 -9.51 -11.70
CA LYS A 180 -8.91 -9.93 -10.30
C LYS A 180 -9.21 -8.72 -9.44
N THR A 181 -10.04 -8.92 -8.44
CA THR A 181 -10.27 -7.89 -7.41
C THR A 181 -8.99 -7.62 -6.62
N LYS A 182 -8.85 -6.45 -6.03
CA LYS A 182 -7.68 -6.10 -5.22
C LYS A 182 -7.43 -7.14 -4.09
N PRO A 183 -8.45 -7.62 -3.34
CA PRO A 183 -8.25 -8.70 -2.37
C PRO A 183 -7.75 -10.02 -2.96
N GLN A 184 -8.12 -10.35 -4.21
CA GLN A 184 -7.59 -11.54 -4.88
C GLN A 184 -6.11 -11.35 -5.26
N ILE A 185 -5.70 -10.16 -5.72
CA ILE A 185 -4.30 -9.83 -6.00
C ILE A 185 -3.48 -9.90 -4.70
N ALA A 186 -3.99 -9.31 -3.61
CA ALA A 186 -3.34 -9.38 -2.30
C ALA A 186 -3.14 -10.82 -1.82
N LEU A 187 -4.15 -11.69 -2.00
CA LEU A 187 -4.03 -13.11 -1.66
C LEU A 187 -2.98 -13.83 -2.51
N GLU A 188 -2.84 -13.48 -3.78
CA GLU A 188 -1.78 -14.03 -4.64
C GLU A 188 -0.38 -13.63 -4.15
N HIS A 189 -0.20 -12.36 -3.77
CA HIS A 189 1.06 -11.90 -3.18
C HIS A 189 1.39 -12.65 -1.89
N ILE A 190 0.42 -12.83 -0.99
CA ILE A 190 0.60 -13.61 0.25
C ILE A 190 0.98 -15.06 -0.06
N ARG A 191 0.28 -15.72 -0.99
CA ARG A 191 0.57 -17.10 -1.39
C ARG A 191 1.97 -17.23 -1.99
N ALA A 192 2.36 -16.31 -2.87
CA ALA A 192 3.69 -16.29 -3.46
C ALA A 192 4.79 -16.10 -2.40
N ALA A 193 4.57 -15.18 -1.45
CA ALA A 193 5.49 -14.96 -0.33
C ALA A 193 5.61 -16.20 0.59
N CYS A 194 4.49 -16.88 0.88
CA CYS A 194 4.50 -18.16 1.62
C CYS A 194 5.28 -19.24 0.87
N ALA A 195 5.03 -19.38 -0.45
CA ALA A 195 5.70 -20.39 -1.30
C ALA A 195 7.20 -20.10 -1.43
N ALA A 196 7.60 -18.83 -1.45
CA ALA A 196 9.00 -18.41 -1.46
C ALA A 196 9.68 -18.50 -0.08
N GLY A 197 9.01 -19.04 0.95
CA GLY A 197 9.57 -19.20 2.28
C GLY A 197 9.93 -17.90 3.00
N GLN A 198 9.24 -16.77 2.66
CA GLN A 198 9.54 -15.49 3.30
C GLN A 198 9.30 -15.53 4.81
N PRO A 199 10.08 -14.75 5.62
CA PRO A 199 9.90 -14.67 7.06
C PRO A 199 8.45 -14.35 7.43
N ARG A 200 7.83 -15.14 8.30
CA ARG A 200 6.42 -15.02 8.64
C ARG A 200 6.16 -13.85 9.57
N GLY A 201 5.07 -13.12 9.32
CA GLY A 201 4.56 -12.05 10.17
C GLY A 201 3.04 -12.08 10.25
N VAL A 202 2.47 -11.14 11.01
CA VAL A 202 1.03 -10.94 11.12
C VAL A 202 0.53 -10.20 9.88
N ALA A 203 -0.47 -10.72 9.16
CA ALA A 203 -1.06 -10.04 8.02
C ALA A 203 -1.88 -8.81 8.48
N LEU A 204 -1.42 -7.62 8.14
CA LEU A 204 -2.07 -6.36 8.48
C LEU A 204 -2.77 -5.81 7.24
N MET A 205 -4.03 -5.44 7.38
CA MET A 205 -4.83 -4.91 6.29
C MET A 205 -5.83 -3.86 6.78
N ASP A 206 -6.13 -2.89 5.93
CA ASP A 206 -7.16 -1.88 6.20
C ASP A 206 -8.58 -2.45 6.00
N ALA A 207 -9.63 -1.60 6.13
CA ALA A 207 -11.01 -2.02 5.96
C ALA A 207 -11.38 -2.35 4.50
N GLY A 208 -10.65 -1.82 3.53
CA GLY A 208 -10.83 -2.16 2.11
C GLY A 208 -10.55 -3.63 1.83
N TYR A 209 -9.55 -4.19 2.48
CA TYR A 209 -9.18 -5.60 2.41
C TYR A 209 -9.82 -6.41 3.54
N GLY A 210 -9.78 -5.89 4.75
CA GLY A 210 -10.21 -6.58 5.96
C GLY A 210 -11.70 -6.91 6.02
N CYS A 211 -12.56 -6.17 5.31
CA CYS A 211 -13.98 -6.52 5.19
C CYS A 211 -14.23 -7.76 4.32
N ASN A 212 -13.25 -8.18 3.51
CA ASN A 212 -13.37 -9.37 2.67
C ASN A 212 -13.16 -10.65 3.50
N THR A 213 -14.26 -11.34 3.82
CA THR A 213 -14.24 -12.56 4.63
C THR A 213 -13.42 -13.68 3.98
N ASN A 214 -13.50 -13.82 2.64
CA ASN A 214 -12.77 -14.87 1.92
C ASN A 214 -11.25 -14.62 2.02
N LEU A 215 -10.80 -13.36 1.96
CA LEU A 215 -9.39 -13.03 2.15
C LEU A 215 -8.93 -13.42 3.55
N ARG A 216 -9.67 -13.03 4.60
CA ARG A 216 -9.31 -13.38 5.99
C ARG A 216 -9.27 -14.90 6.22
N GLU A 217 -10.30 -15.64 5.76
CA GLU A 217 -10.34 -17.10 5.86
C GLU A 217 -9.17 -17.75 5.09
N SER A 218 -8.82 -17.21 3.91
CA SER A 218 -7.67 -17.71 3.12
C SER A 218 -6.33 -17.43 3.79
N VAL A 219 -6.15 -16.27 4.42
CA VAL A 219 -4.95 -15.93 5.19
C VAL A 219 -4.79 -16.91 6.36
N SER A 220 -5.87 -17.18 7.11
CA SER A 220 -5.86 -18.17 8.19
C SER A 220 -5.57 -19.59 7.69
N ALA A 221 -6.11 -19.98 6.53
CA ALA A 221 -5.85 -21.28 5.92
C ALA A 221 -4.37 -21.48 5.50
N LEU A 222 -3.63 -20.39 5.26
CA LEU A 222 -2.19 -20.39 5.01
C LEU A 222 -1.35 -20.46 6.31
N GLY A 223 -2.01 -20.58 7.48
CA GLY A 223 -1.35 -20.62 8.77
C GLY A 223 -0.80 -19.27 9.23
N LEU A 224 -1.32 -18.16 8.69
CA LEU A 224 -0.98 -16.80 9.12
C LEU A 224 -2.05 -16.27 10.07
N THR A 225 -1.62 -15.52 11.07
CA THR A 225 -2.53 -14.66 11.85
C THR A 225 -2.72 -13.31 11.16
N TYR A 226 -3.81 -12.62 11.49
CA TYR A 226 -4.06 -11.29 10.91
C TYR A 226 -4.55 -10.28 11.95
N VAL A 227 -4.40 -9.00 11.59
CA VAL A 227 -5.17 -7.87 12.12
C VAL A 227 -5.79 -7.14 10.94
N ALA A 228 -7.10 -7.19 10.85
CA ALA A 228 -7.87 -6.72 9.69
C ALA A 228 -8.82 -5.59 10.09
N GLY A 229 -8.63 -4.39 9.53
CA GLY A 229 -9.59 -3.29 9.65
C GLY A 229 -10.97 -3.70 9.16
N ILE A 230 -12.02 -3.23 9.82
CA ILE A 230 -13.41 -3.51 9.44
C ILE A 230 -14.30 -2.27 9.57
N LEU A 231 -15.44 -2.31 8.90
CA LEU A 231 -16.42 -1.24 8.97
C LEU A 231 -17.28 -1.30 10.25
N PRO A 232 -17.78 -0.15 10.75
CA PRO A 232 -18.59 -0.06 11.98
C PRO A 232 -19.89 -0.89 11.95
N ASN A 233 -20.41 -1.19 10.77
CA ASN A 233 -21.64 -2.00 10.57
C ASN A 233 -21.36 -3.50 10.46
N THR A 234 -20.11 -3.95 10.58
CA THR A 234 -19.77 -5.37 10.58
C THR A 234 -20.50 -6.07 11.72
N SER A 235 -21.24 -7.15 11.39
CA SER A 235 -22.05 -7.90 12.37
C SER A 235 -21.22 -9.00 13.03
N VAL A 236 -21.35 -9.10 14.34
CA VAL A 236 -20.67 -10.10 15.18
C VAL A 236 -21.60 -10.68 16.25
N TRP A 237 -21.31 -11.88 16.67
CA TRP A 237 -21.83 -12.45 17.91
C TRP A 237 -20.93 -12.02 19.06
N VAL A 238 -21.53 -11.64 20.17
CA VAL A 238 -20.79 -11.31 21.41
C VAL A 238 -20.09 -12.55 21.96
N ALA A 239 -19.12 -12.38 22.84
CA ALA A 239 -18.40 -13.47 23.49
C ALA A 239 -19.37 -14.49 24.09
N GLY A 240 -19.13 -15.77 23.87
CA GLY A 240 -19.98 -16.86 24.34
C GLY A 240 -21.28 -17.06 23.55
N SER A 241 -21.57 -16.22 22.55
CA SER A 241 -22.72 -16.38 21.66
C SER A 241 -22.31 -16.90 20.30
N GLU A 242 -23.21 -17.66 19.67
CA GLU A 242 -23.04 -18.22 18.32
C GLU A 242 -24.41 -18.39 17.64
N PRO A 243 -24.48 -18.53 16.30
CA PRO A 243 -25.73 -18.80 15.63
C PRO A 243 -26.34 -20.09 16.13
N LEU A 244 -27.67 -20.18 16.09
CA LEU A 244 -28.41 -21.38 16.49
C LEU A 244 -28.05 -22.57 15.58
N PRO A 245 -28.04 -23.79 16.11
CA PRO A 245 -27.82 -25.00 15.32
C PRO A 245 -28.92 -25.20 14.27
N ALA A 246 -28.66 -26.06 13.30
CA ALA A 246 -29.69 -26.48 12.34
C ALA A 246 -30.95 -26.97 13.05
N LYS A 247 -32.13 -26.80 12.42
CA LYS A 247 -33.38 -27.33 12.97
C LYS A 247 -33.29 -28.87 13.13
N PRO A 248 -33.89 -29.42 14.17
CA PRO A 248 -34.01 -30.88 14.25
C PRO A 248 -34.66 -31.46 12.98
N TRP A 249 -34.17 -32.58 12.54
CA TRP A 249 -34.75 -33.24 11.36
C TRP A 249 -36.15 -33.78 11.66
N SER A 250 -37.10 -33.49 10.79
CA SER A 250 -38.49 -33.91 10.92
C SER A 250 -38.75 -35.35 10.43
N GLY A 251 -37.71 -36.07 10.00
CA GLY A 251 -37.85 -37.43 9.44
C GLY A 251 -38.23 -37.45 7.95
N ARG A 252 -38.44 -36.30 7.31
CA ARG A 252 -38.78 -36.17 5.88
C ARG A 252 -37.82 -35.28 5.14
N GLY A 253 -37.40 -35.67 3.90
CA GLY A 253 -36.48 -34.92 3.09
C GLY A 253 -35.03 -34.96 3.58
N GLN A 254 -34.17 -34.04 3.10
CA GLN A 254 -32.79 -33.96 3.55
C GLN A 254 -32.70 -33.34 4.95
N PRO A 255 -31.87 -33.89 5.86
CA PRO A 255 -31.63 -33.28 7.16
C PRO A 255 -31.11 -31.85 7.03
N PRO A 256 -31.67 -30.85 7.76
CA PRO A 256 -31.15 -29.51 7.81
C PRO A 256 -29.70 -29.49 8.35
N LYS A 257 -28.80 -28.78 7.69
CA LYS A 257 -27.38 -28.73 8.10
C LYS A 257 -26.90 -27.30 8.40
N LEU A 258 -27.67 -26.28 7.98
CA LEU A 258 -27.23 -24.90 8.07
C LEU A 258 -27.60 -24.28 9.42
N LEU A 259 -26.68 -23.50 9.94
CA LEU A 259 -26.90 -22.66 11.10
C LEU A 259 -28.05 -21.67 10.84
N ARG A 260 -28.70 -21.20 11.88
CA ARG A 260 -29.86 -20.33 11.78
C ARG A 260 -29.82 -19.17 12.76
N ARG A 261 -30.68 -18.21 12.54
CA ARG A 261 -31.00 -17.10 13.42
C ARG A 261 -32.52 -17.07 13.63
N ASP A 262 -32.95 -16.45 14.69
CA ASP A 262 -34.36 -16.14 14.90
C ASP A 262 -34.52 -14.67 15.35
N GLU A 263 -35.74 -14.22 15.59
CA GLU A 263 -36.05 -12.83 15.91
C GLU A 263 -35.37 -12.34 17.19
N THR A 264 -35.17 -13.22 18.16
CA THR A 264 -34.61 -12.94 19.48
C THR A 264 -33.08 -13.16 19.53
N HIS A 265 -32.56 -13.96 18.60
CA HIS A 265 -31.16 -14.37 18.57
C HIS A 265 -30.48 -13.87 17.29
N GLN A 266 -30.02 -12.64 17.35
CA GLN A 266 -29.41 -11.90 16.24
C GLN A 266 -28.01 -11.37 16.60
N PRO A 267 -27.08 -11.34 15.65
CA PRO A 267 -25.79 -10.69 15.85
C PRO A 267 -25.96 -9.16 15.94
N VAL A 268 -24.99 -8.51 16.55
CA VAL A 268 -24.96 -7.04 16.69
C VAL A 268 -23.85 -6.42 15.84
N SER A 269 -24.00 -5.16 15.44
CA SER A 269 -22.89 -4.44 14.79
C SER A 269 -21.79 -4.15 15.80
N VAL A 270 -20.52 -4.13 15.33
CA VAL A 270 -19.37 -3.80 16.19
C VAL A 270 -19.52 -2.40 16.81
N LYS A 271 -20.15 -1.46 16.09
CA LYS A 271 -20.46 -0.12 16.60
C LYS A 271 -21.43 -0.17 17.80
N LYS A 272 -22.51 -0.97 17.70
CA LYS A 272 -23.48 -1.17 18.80
C LYS A 272 -22.81 -1.84 19.99
N LEU A 273 -21.98 -2.87 19.74
CA LEU A 273 -21.21 -3.53 20.78
C LEU A 273 -20.28 -2.57 21.50
N ALA A 274 -19.50 -1.77 20.76
CA ALA A 274 -18.55 -0.80 21.31
C ALA A 274 -19.22 0.24 22.22
N ARG A 275 -20.39 0.75 21.82
CA ARG A 275 -21.16 1.71 22.63
C ARG A 275 -21.71 1.10 23.93
N GLY A 276 -21.93 -0.21 23.97
CA GLY A 276 -22.40 -0.94 25.15
C GLY A 276 -21.28 -1.35 26.11
N LEU A 277 -20.00 -1.12 25.78
CA LEU A 277 -18.89 -1.51 26.64
C LEU A 277 -18.81 -0.64 27.89
N PRO A 278 -18.59 -1.21 29.07
CA PRO A 278 -18.45 -0.47 30.32
C PRO A 278 -17.14 0.34 30.31
N LYS A 279 -17.09 1.40 31.12
CA LYS A 279 -15.92 2.31 31.18
C LYS A 279 -14.60 1.58 31.48
N HIS A 280 -14.63 0.57 32.33
CA HIS A 280 -13.44 -0.21 32.72
C HIS A 280 -12.88 -1.10 31.59
N ALA A 281 -13.63 -1.33 30.51
CA ALA A 281 -13.13 -2.06 29.33
C ALA A 281 -12.17 -1.21 28.48
N TRP A 282 -12.10 0.09 28.74
CA TRP A 282 -11.30 1.03 27.97
C TRP A 282 -9.99 1.36 28.68
N CYS A 283 -8.87 1.20 27.96
CA CYS A 283 -7.53 1.48 28.45
C CYS A 283 -6.84 2.50 27.54
N ASN A 284 -6.13 3.46 28.13
CA ASN A 284 -5.23 4.34 27.38
C ASN A 284 -3.94 3.56 27.07
N ILE A 285 -3.59 3.46 25.82
CA ILE A 285 -2.38 2.77 25.35
C ILE A 285 -1.56 3.73 24.48
N LYS A 286 -0.29 3.86 24.85
CA LYS A 286 0.74 4.53 24.03
C LYS A 286 1.44 3.49 23.19
N TRP A 287 1.63 3.75 21.91
CA TRP A 287 2.19 2.74 20.97
C TRP A 287 3.42 3.19 20.22
N ARG A 288 3.61 4.46 19.97
CA ARG A 288 4.71 5.00 19.16
C ARG A 288 5.01 6.43 19.59
N GLU A 289 6.28 6.81 19.54
CA GLU A 289 6.68 8.21 19.61
C GLU A 289 6.26 8.94 18.35
N GLY A 290 5.56 10.06 18.50
CA GLY A 290 5.23 10.99 17.43
C GLY A 290 6.38 11.97 17.18
N THR A 291 6.14 12.97 16.35
CA THR A 291 7.14 14.02 16.04
C THR A 291 7.46 14.89 17.25
N ALA A 292 6.49 15.12 18.12
CA ALA A 292 6.61 15.96 19.32
C ALA A 292 6.27 15.21 20.62
N GLU A 293 5.51 14.12 20.55
CA GLU A 293 5.04 13.38 21.72
C GLU A 293 4.63 11.93 21.37
N TRP A 294 4.41 11.12 22.40
CA TRP A 294 3.91 9.75 22.25
C TRP A 294 2.47 9.74 21.71
N LEU A 295 2.24 8.97 20.66
CA LEU A 295 0.89 8.73 20.18
C LEU A 295 0.15 7.79 21.12
N SER A 296 -1.02 8.22 21.55
CA SER A 296 -1.88 7.46 22.45
C SER A 296 -3.35 7.55 22.05
N SER A 297 -4.13 6.57 22.47
CA SER A 297 -5.58 6.56 22.28
C SER A 297 -6.23 5.61 23.29
N ARG A 298 -7.55 5.70 23.44
CA ARG A 298 -8.31 4.72 24.22
C ARG A 298 -8.63 3.52 23.38
N PHE A 299 -8.35 2.33 23.90
CA PHE A 299 -8.64 1.07 23.25
C PHE A 299 -9.50 0.17 24.14
N ALA A 300 -10.34 -0.63 23.52
CA ALA A 300 -11.00 -1.78 24.14
C ALA A 300 -10.77 -3.02 23.29
N ARG A 301 -10.72 -4.20 23.92
CA ARG A 301 -10.68 -5.49 23.21
C ARG A 301 -11.70 -6.45 23.79
N VAL A 302 -12.39 -7.17 22.93
CA VAL A 302 -13.37 -8.19 23.31
C VAL A 302 -13.28 -9.38 22.38
N ARG A 303 -13.69 -10.55 22.85
CA ARG A 303 -13.83 -11.72 22.01
C ARG A 303 -15.17 -11.66 21.28
N VAL A 304 -15.16 -11.95 19.98
CA VAL A 304 -16.36 -11.96 19.15
C VAL A 304 -16.27 -13.07 18.10
N ARG A 305 -17.40 -13.45 17.55
CA ARG A 305 -17.51 -14.37 16.44
C ARG A 305 -18.13 -13.65 15.23
N VAL A 306 -17.46 -13.65 14.08
CA VAL A 306 -17.94 -12.96 12.88
C VAL A 306 -19.22 -13.62 12.37
N ALA A 307 -20.25 -12.80 12.15
CA ALA A 307 -21.58 -13.25 11.76
C ALA A 307 -21.85 -13.20 10.24
N HIS A 308 -20.87 -12.79 9.41
CA HIS A 308 -21.09 -12.67 7.97
C HIS A 308 -21.47 -14.02 7.34
N ARG A 309 -22.70 -14.12 6.80
CA ARG A 309 -23.23 -15.30 6.11
C ARG A 309 -23.12 -16.61 6.92
N ASP A 310 -23.15 -16.54 8.24
CA ASP A 310 -23.09 -17.72 9.11
C ASP A 310 -24.25 -18.70 8.85
N TYR A 311 -25.45 -18.19 8.52
CA TYR A 311 -26.61 -18.98 8.11
C TYR A 311 -26.42 -19.81 6.82
N LYS A 312 -25.30 -19.67 6.14
CA LYS A 312 -24.88 -20.52 5.00
C LYS A 312 -23.81 -21.56 5.39
N ARG A 313 -23.49 -21.65 6.67
CA ARG A 313 -22.46 -22.56 7.19
C ARG A 313 -23.09 -23.68 7.99
N THR A 314 -22.35 -24.77 8.11
CA THR A 314 -22.70 -25.92 8.92
C THR A 314 -22.09 -25.91 10.32
N ALA A 315 -21.08 -25.05 10.54
CA ALA A 315 -20.40 -24.84 11.81
C ALA A 315 -20.10 -23.36 12.05
N SER A 316 -20.12 -22.97 13.31
CA SER A 316 -19.75 -21.62 13.75
C SER A 316 -18.30 -21.32 13.44
N ARG A 317 -17.99 -20.05 13.17
CA ARG A 317 -16.59 -19.58 13.09
C ARG A 317 -15.95 -19.58 14.48
N PRO A 318 -14.63 -19.72 14.58
CA PRO A 318 -13.95 -19.52 15.84
C PRO A 318 -14.13 -18.07 16.32
N GLU A 319 -13.95 -17.86 17.61
CA GLU A 319 -13.87 -16.51 18.17
C GLU A 319 -12.52 -15.87 17.83
N GLU A 320 -12.56 -14.57 17.57
CA GLU A 320 -11.40 -13.73 17.31
C GLU A 320 -11.45 -12.48 18.20
N TRP A 321 -10.34 -11.75 18.26
CA TRP A 321 -10.32 -10.46 18.92
C TRP A 321 -11.02 -9.41 18.06
N LEU A 322 -11.88 -8.63 18.66
CA LEU A 322 -12.31 -7.32 18.19
C LEU A 322 -11.54 -6.27 18.97
N LEU A 323 -10.63 -5.57 18.31
CA LEU A 323 -9.95 -4.40 18.82
C LEU A 323 -10.72 -3.16 18.38
N ILE A 324 -10.94 -2.23 19.31
CA ILE A 324 -11.71 -1.00 19.11
C ILE A 324 -10.87 0.18 19.57
N GLU A 325 -10.77 1.21 18.76
CA GLU A 325 -10.10 2.47 19.10
C GLU A 325 -11.11 3.60 19.22
N TRP A 326 -10.96 4.35 20.29
CA TRP A 326 -11.67 5.60 20.53
C TRP A 326 -10.65 6.73 20.61
N PRO A 327 -10.34 7.40 19.47
CA PRO A 327 -9.40 8.51 19.46
C PRO A 327 -9.85 9.66 20.36
N GLU A 328 -8.89 10.40 20.86
CA GLU A 328 -9.16 11.61 21.65
C GLU A 328 -9.91 12.64 20.79
N GLY A 329 -10.87 13.35 21.39
CA GLY A 329 -11.71 14.31 20.68
C GLY A 329 -12.90 13.73 19.93
N GLU A 330 -12.91 12.42 19.64
CA GLU A 330 -14.03 11.78 18.97
C GLU A 330 -15.21 11.53 19.93
N LYS A 331 -16.44 11.72 19.44
CA LYS A 331 -17.67 11.50 20.24
C LYS A 331 -17.93 10.02 20.52
N GLU A 332 -17.42 9.13 19.66
CA GLU A 332 -17.63 7.69 19.71
C GLU A 332 -16.43 6.92 19.14
N PRO A 333 -16.30 5.61 19.42
CA PRO A 333 -15.27 4.78 18.78
C PRO A 333 -15.40 4.79 17.26
N THR A 334 -14.29 4.97 16.54
CA THR A 334 -14.28 5.17 15.08
C THR A 334 -13.56 4.06 14.32
N LYS A 335 -12.61 3.34 14.96
CA LYS A 335 -11.79 2.35 14.29
C LYS A 335 -11.95 0.97 14.92
N TYR A 336 -12.07 -0.05 14.08
CA TYR A 336 -12.37 -1.42 14.47
C TYR A 336 -11.50 -2.40 13.69
N TRP A 337 -10.97 -3.42 14.36
CA TRP A 337 -10.18 -4.48 13.74
C TRP A 337 -10.59 -5.85 14.29
N LEU A 338 -10.61 -6.85 13.42
CA LEU A 338 -10.66 -8.26 13.79
C LEU A 338 -9.25 -8.83 13.81
N SER A 339 -8.95 -9.72 14.74
CA SER A 339 -7.65 -10.35 14.81
C SER A 339 -7.72 -11.81 15.27
N THR A 340 -6.99 -12.66 14.56
CA THR A 340 -6.78 -14.08 14.89
C THR A 340 -5.54 -14.34 15.74
N LEU A 341 -4.93 -13.28 16.29
CA LEU A 341 -3.83 -13.45 17.26
C LEU A 341 -4.28 -14.33 18.44
N PRO A 342 -3.33 -15.08 19.07
CA PRO A 342 -3.62 -15.96 20.19
C PRO A 342 -4.41 -15.29 21.31
N GLN A 343 -5.15 -16.09 22.08
CA GLN A 343 -6.01 -15.57 23.15
C GLN A 343 -5.21 -14.91 24.27
N ASP A 344 -3.99 -15.36 24.51
CA ASP A 344 -3.05 -14.88 25.51
C ASP A 344 -2.23 -13.65 25.04
N VAL A 345 -2.40 -13.16 23.79
CA VAL A 345 -1.71 -11.97 23.33
C VAL A 345 -1.94 -10.81 24.29
N SER A 346 -0.87 -10.12 24.70
CA SER A 346 -1.02 -8.93 25.56
C SER A 346 -1.78 -7.83 24.83
N PHE A 347 -2.55 -7.01 25.58
CA PHE A 347 -3.32 -5.92 24.98
C PHE A 347 -2.42 -4.91 24.25
N ARG A 348 -1.30 -4.58 24.88
CA ARG A 348 -0.31 -3.67 24.28
C ARG A 348 0.25 -4.22 22.97
N ARG A 349 0.56 -5.53 22.92
CA ARG A 349 1.08 -6.17 21.69
C ARG A 349 0.06 -6.18 20.56
N LEU A 350 -1.22 -6.42 20.86
CA LEU A 350 -2.29 -6.34 19.87
C LEU A 350 -2.42 -4.93 19.27
N VAL A 351 -2.36 -3.89 20.10
CA VAL A 351 -2.38 -2.50 19.64
C VAL A 351 -1.14 -2.17 18.83
N ASP A 352 0.03 -2.53 19.31
CA ASP A 352 1.31 -2.29 18.68
C ASP A 352 1.37 -2.86 17.25
N LEU A 353 1.03 -4.15 17.09
CA LEU A 353 0.94 -4.78 15.78
C LEU A 353 -0.11 -4.11 14.86
N THR A 354 -1.29 -3.78 15.42
CA THR A 354 -2.32 -3.08 14.66
C THR A 354 -1.81 -1.76 14.09
N LYS A 355 -1.06 -1.04 14.90
CA LYS A 355 -0.52 0.27 14.53
C LYS A 355 0.69 0.19 13.61
N LEU A 356 1.37 -0.94 13.53
CA LEU A 356 2.53 -1.12 12.65
C LEU A 356 2.18 -0.93 11.15
N ARG A 357 0.91 -1.02 10.76
CA ARG A 357 0.46 -0.77 9.39
C ARG A 357 0.89 0.60 8.83
N TRP A 358 1.12 1.61 9.68
CA TRP A 358 1.57 2.93 9.23
C TRP A 358 2.87 2.89 8.39
N ARG A 359 3.66 1.83 8.54
CA ARG A 359 4.92 1.66 7.81
C ARG A 359 4.73 1.72 6.30
N ILE A 360 3.66 1.10 5.77
CA ILE A 360 3.43 1.08 4.32
C ILE A 360 3.09 2.48 3.76
N GLU A 361 2.47 3.33 4.58
CA GLU A 361 2.19 4.72 4.19
C GLU A 361 3.50 5.50 4.03
N ARG A 362 4.47 5.24 4.90
CA ARG A 362 5.81 5.80 4.79
C ARG A 362 6.57 5.23 3.60
N ASP A 363 6.51 3.91 3.36
CA ASP A 363 7.11 3.29 2.18
C ASP A 363 6.61 3.97 0.90
N TYR A 364 5.30 4.17 0.76
CA TYR A 364 4.74 4.84 -0.40
C TYR A 364 5.16 6.31 -0.51
N GLN A 365 5.26 6.99 0.61
CA GLN A 365 5.74 8.37 0.62
C GLN A 365 7.17 8.43 0.10
N GLU A 366 8.08 7.63 0.65
CA GLU A 366 9.49 7.61 0.24
C GLU A 366 9.65 7.10 -1.20
N LEU A 367 8.98 6.01 -1.58
CA LEU A 367 8.99 5.50 -2.96
C LEU A 367 8.54 6.55 -3.98
N LYS A 368 7.53 7.37 -3.66
CA LYS A 368 7.04 8.41 -4.58
C LYS A 368 7.89 9.66 -4.57
N GLN A 369 8.34 10.11 -3.40
CA GLN A 369 9.06 11.38 -3.25
C GLN A 369 10.56 11.22 -3.52
N GLU A 370 11.19 10.17 -2.97
CA GLU A 370 12.64 10.00 -3.06
C GLU A 370 13.07 9.28 -4.33
N VAL A 371 12.42 8.17 -4.69
CA VAL A 371 12.82 7.37 -5.85
C VAL A 371 11.87 7.45 -7.06
N GLY A 372 10.85 8.30 -7.00
CA GLY A 372 10.03 8.67 -8.16
C GLY A 372 9.07 7.61 -8.66
N LEU A 373 8.57 6.69 -7.81
CA LEU A 373 7.60 5.66 -8.19
C LEU A 373 6.37 6.22 -8.95
N GLY A 374 5.96 7.45 -8.66
CA GLY A 374 4.87 8.15 -9.34
C GLY A 374 5.22 8.81 -10.66
N HIS A 375 6.50 8.81 -11.05
CA HIS A 375 7.00 9.58 -12.19
C HIS A 375 7.03 8.81 -13.51
N PHE A 376 6.54 7.56 -13.54
CA PHE A 376 6.44 6.80 -14.78
C PHE A 376 5.42 7.42 -15.73
N GLU A 377 5.88 7.80 -16.93
CA GLU A 377 5.07 8.45 -17.97
C GLU A 377 4.62 7.48 -19.07
N GLY A 378 5.19 6.29 -19.12
CA GLY A 378 4.86 5.26 -20.10
C GLY A 378 3.40 4.78 -19.96
N ARG A 379 2.91 4.12 -21.01
CA ARG A 379 1.52 3.64 -21.08
C ARG A 379 1.40 2.12 -20.95
N GLY A 380 2.50 1.38 -21.13
CA GLY A 380 2.52 -0.07 -21.21
C GLY A 380 2.54 -0.78 -19.86
N TRP A 381 2.04 -2.01 -19.84
CA TRP A 381 2.05 -2.90 -18.67
C TRP A 381 3.48 -3.18 -18.18
N ARG A 382 4.36 -3.64 -19.09
CA ARG A 382 5.75 -3.97 -18.77
C ARG A 382 6.47 -2.79 -18.15
N GLY A 383 6.47 -1.64 -18.83
CA GLY A 383 7.19 -0.48 -18.33
C GLY A 383 6.72 0.01 -16.97
N PHE A 384 5.42 -0.11 -16.65
CA PHE A 384 4.90 0.21 -15.32
C PHE A 384 5.54 -0.70 -14.25
N HIS A 385 5.56 -2.02 -14.48
CA HIS A 385 6.11 -2.98 -13.51
C HIS A 385 7.63 -2.86 -13.41
N HIS A 386 8.34 -2.77 -14.53
CA HIS A 386 9.79 -2.58 -14.55
C HIS A 386 10.21 -1.32 -13.77
N HIS A 387 9.55 -0.18 -14.02
CA HIS A 387 9.81 1.05 -13.25
C HIS A 387 9.57 0.85 -11.76
N ALA A 388 8.43 0.27 -11.38
CA ALA A 388 8.11 0.02 -9.98
C ALA A 388 9.14 -0.92 -9.31
N THR A 389 9.54 -1.98 -10.00
CA THR A 389 10.56 -2.92 -9.53
C THR A 389 11.90 -2.24 -9.28
N LEU A 390 12.37 -1.38 -10.19
CA LEU A 390 13.62 -0.64 -10.01
C LEU A 390 13.51 0.43 -8.91
N CYS A 391 12.34 1.07 -8.75
CA CYS A 391 12.10 1.95 -7.61
C CYS A 391 12.16 1.18 -6.28
N ILE A 392 11.60 -0.04 -6.23
CA ILE A 392 11.69 -0.91 -5.04
C ILE A 392 13.14 -1.35 -4.80
N ALA A 393 13.90 -1.66 -5.85
CA ALA A 393 15.33 -2.00 -5.72
C ALA A 393 16.14 -0.82 -5.17
N ALA A 394 15.98 0.38 -5.72
CA ALA A 394 16.63 1.58 -5.22
C ALA A 394 16.22 1.91 -3.77
N TYR A 395 14.94 1.76 -3.44
CA TYR A 395 14.45 1.90 -2.07
C TYR A 395 15.03 0.85 -1.12
N GLY A 396 15.14 -0.39 -1.57
CA GLY A 396 15.79 -1.48 -0.81
C GLY A 396 17.24 -1.16 -0.42
N PHE A 397 18.00 -0.54 -1.33
CA PHE A 397 19.34 -0.04 -1.00
C PHE A 397 19.29 1.01 0.12
N LEU A 398 18.39 2.01 0.02
CA LEU A 398 18.23 3.02 1.06
C LEU A 398 17.85 2.45 2.42
N VAL A 399 16.99 1.42 2.43
CA VAL A 399 16.64 0.68 3.65
C VAL A 399 17.87 -0.03 4.21
N SER A 400 18.62 -0.74 3.39
CA SER A 400 19.85 -1.45 3.83
C SER A 400 20.87 -0.49 4.43
N GLU A 401 21.08 0.68 3.82
CA GLU A 401 21.99 1.71 4.34
C GLU A 401 21.54 2.23 5.71
N ARG A 402 20.25 2.46 5.90
CA ARG A 402 19.70 2.92 7.20
C ARG A 402 19.87 1.89 8.32
N GLU A 403 19.77 0.60 7.98
CA GLU A 403 19.94 -0.47 8.97
C GLU A 403 21.41 -0.78 9.29
N THR A 404 22.34 -0.37 8.42
CA THR A 404 23.78 -0.56 8.61
C THR A 404 24.49 0.62 9.22
N ILE A 405 24.01 1.84 9.01
CA ILE A 405 24.64 3.07 9.50
C ILE A 405 24.13 3.38 10.91
N PRO A 406 25.01 3.54 11.92
CA PRO A 406 24.60 3.90 13.27
C PRO A 406 23.78 5.19 13.31
N PRO A 407 22.77 5.33 14.20
CA PRO A 407 21.95 6.54 14.33
C PRO A 407 22.72 7.82 14.62
N SER A 408 23.96 7.72 15.12
CA SER A 408 24.89 8.83 15.41
C SER A 408 25.63 9.34 14.18
N ALA A 409 25.58 8.66 13.03
CA ALA A 409 26.15 9.14 11.78
C ALA A 409 25.34 10.33 11.24
N PRO A 410 25.98 11.37 10.69
CA PRO A 410 25.24 12.49 10.09
C PRO A 410 24.28 11.97 9.03
N ARG A 411 23.01 12.42 9.08
CA ARG A 411 22.01 12.04 8.08
C ARG A 411 22.53 12.47 6.70
N PHE A 412 22.65 11.51 5.78
CA PHE A 412 23.02 11.77 4.41
C PHE A 412 22.02 12.71 3.75
N THR A 413 22.41 13.96 3.53
CA THR A 413 21.68 14.93 2.72
C THR A 413 22.20 15.02 1.30
N THR A 414 23.27 14.29 0.96
CA THR A 414 23.90 14.34 -0.37
C THR A 414 24.43 12.95 -0.74
N PHE A 415 23.59 12.13 -1.36
CA PHE A 415 24.06 11.01 -2.16
C PHE A 415 24.49 11.55 -3.52
N LEU A 416 25.75 11.35 -3.86
CA LEU A 416 26.40 11.73 -5.11
C LEU A 416 26.41 13.26 -5.37
N LYS A 417 27.57 13.87 -5.30
CA LYS A 417 27.76 15.20 -5.90
C LYS A 417 27.42 15.07 -7.38
N ALA A 418 26.31 15.70 -7.78
CA ALA A 418 26.02 15.84 -9.19
C ALA A 418 27.28 16.41 -9.88
N PRO A 419 27.74 15.81 -10.99
CA PRO A 419 28.74 16.47 -11.81
C PRO A 419 28.23 17.86 -12.12
N ALA A 420 29.10 18.88 -12.03
CA ALA A 420 28.72 20.27 -12.25
C ALA A 420 27.95 20.35 -13.59
N ILE A 421 26.68 20.72 -13.54
CA ILE A 421 25.87 20.92 -14.74
C ILE A 421 26.51 22.03 -15.55
N PRO A 422 26.94 21.82 -16.81
CA PRO A 422 27.42 22.90 -17.62
C PRO A 422 26.37 24.02 -17.70
N SER A 423 26.76 25.27 -17.48
CA SER A 423 25.88 26.45 -17.47
C SER A 423 25.16 26.76 -18.78
N SER A 424 25.27 25.88 -19.77
CA SER A 424 24.69 25.98 -21.11
C SER A 424 23.34 25.28 -21.31
N TYR A 425 22.78 24.56 -20.30
CA TYR A 425 21.48 23.93 -20.45
C TYR A 425 20.35 24.95 -20.29
N ARG A 426 19.84 25.48 -21.41
CA ARG A 426 18.51 26.13 -21.48
C ARG A 426 17.47 25.12 -21.95
N PRO A 427 16.40 24.86 -21.17
CA PRO A 427 15.30 24.01 -21.65
C PRO A 427 14.65 24.66 -22.87
N ARG A 428 14.53 23.90 -23.97
CA ARG A 428 13.76 24.34 -25.15
C ARG A 428 12.27 24.35 -24.80
N GLY A 429 11.67 25.54 -24.83
CA GLY A 429 10.28 25.76 -25.14
C GLY A 429 9.28 25.81 -23.99
N SER A 430 9.15 26.99 -23.40
CA SER A 430 7.82 27.55 -23.14
C SER A 430 7.82 29.00 -23.63
N SER A 431 7.02 29.29 -24.65
CA SER A 431 6.77 30.66 -25.08
C SER A 431 6.03 31.37 -23.95
N ALA A 432 6.74 32.24 -23.26
CA ALA A 432 6.17 33.16 -22.30
C ALA A 432 5.48 34.28 -23.09
N ALA A 433 4.17 34.26 -23.15
CA ALA A 433 3.38 35.44 -23.46
C ALA A 433 3.40 36.37 -22.25
N ASN A 434 3.94 37.56 -22.47
CA ASN A 434 3.89 38.73 -21.59
C ASN A 434 2.52 38.89 -20.94
N ARG A 435 2.49 38.99 -19.62
CA ARG A 435 1.47 39.78 -18.90
C ARG A 435 2.16 40.59 -17.79
N THR A 436 2.07 41.85 -17.99
CA THR A 436 2.43 42.96 -17.14
C THR A 436 1.61 43.05 -15.86
N ALA A 437 2.31 43.49 -14.80
CA ALA A 437 1.89 44.33 -13.68
C ALA A 437 0.74 43.87 -12.73
N ARG A 438 1.15 43.79 -11.46
CA ARG A 438 0.34 43.94 -10.25
C ARG A 438 -0.35 45.31 -10.18
N PRO A 439 -1.45 45.40 -9.38
CA PRO A 439 -1.25 46.07 -8.10
C PRO A 439 -1.86 45.34 -6.89
N GLU A 440 -1.27 45.61 -5.77
CA GLU A 440 -1.73 45.36 -4.39
C GLU A 440 -3.07 46.05 -4.14
N LEU A 441 -3.93 45.40 -3.33
CA LEU A 441 -4.97 46.13 -2.60
C LEU A 441 -5.30 45.43 -1.27
N ASP A 442 -5.33 46.28 -0.28
CA ASP A 442 -5.45 46.10 1.15
C ASP A 442 -6.72 45.41 1.62
N CYS A 443 -6.60 44.85 2.83
CA CYS A 443 -7.67 44.47 3.75
C CYS A 443 -8.56 45.64 4.13
N HIS A 444 -9.86 45.47 4.13
CA HIS A 444 -10.75 46.09 5.12
C HIS A 444 -12.03 45.26 5.33
N ASP A 445 -12.39 45.15 6.60
CA ASP A 445 -13.59 44.60 7.19
C ASP A 445 -14.86 45.22 6.61
N ALA A 446 -15.93 44.44 6.56
CA ALA A 446 -17.26 44.88 7.01
C ALA A 446 -18.30 43.73 7.05
N THR A 447 -18.89 43.66 8.15
CA THR A 447 -20.04 42.97 8.71
C THR A 447 -21.34 42.98 7.88
N THR A 448 -22.13 41.93 8.16
CA THR A 448 -23.63 41.84 8.23
C THR A 448 -24.46 41.89 6.93
N SER A 449 -25.24 40.89 6.66
CA SER A 449 -26.67 40.67 6.95
C SER A 449 -27.33 39.64 6.03
N ASP A 450 -27.92 38.68 6.61
CA ASP A 450 -29.28 38.11 6.55
C ASP A 450 -30.09 38.18 5.24
N ARG A 451 -30.61 37.00 4.83
CA ARG A 451 -31.91 36.61 4.26
C ARG A 451 -31.79 35.50 3.20
N GLY A 452 -32.22 34.29 3.53
CA GLY A 452 -33.62 33.91 3.33
C GLY A 452 -33.81 32.89 2.19
N ALA A 453 -34.08 31.64 2.57
CA ALA A 453 -35.03 30.68 1.97
C ALA A 453 -34.88 30.24 0.49
N ARG A 454 -34.66 28.94 0.28
CA ARG A 454 -35.68 27.99 -0.22
C ARG A 454 -35.11 26.60 -0.47
N GLN A 455 -35.64 25.65 0.29
CA GLN A 455 -35.61 24.22 -0.03
C GLN A 455 -36.25 23.95 -1.38
N LYS A 456 -35.63 23.13 -2.22
CA LYS A 456 -36.29 22.31 -3.23
C LYS A 456 -35.87 20.88 -3.09
N THR A 457 -36.76 20.11 -2.53
CA THR A 457 -36.87 18.67 -2.60
C THR A 457 -36.96 18.21 -4.05
N VAL A 458 -36.14 17.28 -4.48
CA VAL A 458 -36.33 16.52 -5.72
C VAL A 458 -36.40 15.06 -5.34
N GLU A 459 -37.59 14.49 -5.49
CA GLU A 459 -37.92 13.09 -5.39
C GLU A 459 -37.20 12.26 -6.47
N MET A 460 -36.71 11.11 -6.10
CA MET A 460 -36.25 10.06 -7.03
C MET A 460 -37.39 9.07 -7.27
N PRO A 461 -37.67 8.65 -8.51
CA PRO A 461 -38.58 7.57 -8.78
C PRO A 461 -37.98 6.20 -8.55
N MET A 462 -38.72 5.37 -7.87
CA MET A 462 -38.49 3.92 -7.77
C MET A 462 -38.73 3.26 -9.13
N LEU A 463 -37.87 2.39 -9.55
CA LEU A 463 -38.15 1.41 -10.59
C LEU A 463 -37.98 0.00 -10.02
N HIS A 464 -39.11 -0.71 -10.02
CA HIS A 464 -39.21 -2.16 -9.84
C HIS A 464 -38.57 -2.85 -11.08
N ASN A 465 -37.68 -3.79 -10.86
CA ASN A 465 -37.76 -5.21 -11.23
C ASN A 465 -36.54 -5.95 -10.69
#